data_3a3012f54c121b8dd6f6ac72aa44e554
#
_entry.id   3a3012f54c121b8dd6f6ac72aa44e554
#
_cell.length_a   1.000
_cell.length_b   1.000
_cell.length_c   1.000
_cell.angle_alpha   90.00
_cell.angle_beta   90.00
_cell.angle_gamma   90.00
#
_symmetry.space_group_name_H-M   'P 1'
#
loop_
_entity.id
_entity.type
_entity.pdbx_description
1 polymer ?
#
loop_
_entity_poly.entity_id
_entity_poly.type
_entity_poly.pdbx_seq_one_letter_code
_entity_poly.pdbx_strand_id
1 'polypeptide(L)'
;MPIALLLPADSPRLSGENLEHAHTLAASEQDLPPIIVHRQTMRVIDGMHRLRVAVLRRQSEIRVCFFEGNTADAFVLAVKSNVGHGLPLTLADRVSAAERIITSHTEWSDRVIASATGLSATTVGGLRRRGGKADARLPRPASAGTAGSRPLSTAEGRRTAGAG
;
A
#
# COMPACT_ATOMS: atom_id res chain seq x y z
N MET A 1 -7.62 -14.07 19.71
CA MET A 1 -7.71 -14.16 18.24
C MET A 1 -6.87 -15.33 17.76
N PRO A 2 -7.44 -16.30 17.01
CA PRO A 2 -6.68 -17.42 16.49
C PRO A 2 -5.55 -16.96 15.54
N ILE A 3 -4.33 -17.42 15.77
CA ILE A 3 -3.15 -17.05 14.98
C ILE A 3 -3.30 -17.52 13.53
N ALA A 4 -3.95 -18.64 13.30
CA ALA A 4 -4.17 -19.21 11.96
C ALA A 4 -4.99 -18.32 11.01
N LEU A 5 -5.72 -17.34 11.51
CA LEU A 5 -6.50 -16.38 10.72
C LEU A 5 -5.71 -15.12 10.34
N LEU A 6 -4.51 -14.95 10.88
CA LEU A 6 -3.70 -13.75 10.66
C LEU A 6 -2.84 -13.89 9.41
N LEU A 7 -2.84 -12.83 8.60
CA LEU A 7 -1.99 -12.73 7.42
C LEU A 7 -0.72 -11.90 7.73
N PRO A 8 0.39 -12.18 7.04
CA PRO A 8 1.63 -11.41 7.20
C PRO A 8 1.41 -9.90 6.96
N ALA A 9 2.26 -9.09 7.60
CA ALA A 9 2.24 -7.65 7.44
C ALA A 9 2.54 -7.21 5.99
N ASP A 10 1.93 -6.09 5.58
CA ASP A 10 2.41 -5.29 4.45
C ASP A 10 3.56 -4.40 4.98
N SER A 11 4.75 -5.00 5.08
CA SER A 11 5.88 -4.41 5.79
C SER A 11 6.50 -3.25 5.02
N PRO A 12 6.82 -2.11 5.67
CA PRO A 12 7.61 -1.05 5.05
C PRO A 12 9.09 -1.39 4.89
N ARG A 13 9.55 -2.56 5.38
CA ARG A 13 10.96 -3.02 5.28
C ARG A 13 11.21 -3.71 3.95
N LEU A 14 12.17 -3.22 3.17
CA LEU A 14 12.57 -3.81 1.90
C LEU A 14 13.31 -5.15 2.08
N SER A 15 14.08 -5.30 3.16
CA SER A 15 14.83 -6.52 3.49
C SER A 15 14.03 -7.57 4.25
N GLY A 16 12.73 -7.32 4.52
CA GLY A 16 11.92 -8.22 5.33
C GLY A 16 12.19 -8.09 6.85
N GLU A 17 11.85 -9.14 7.60
CA GLU A 17 11.89 -9.13 9.06
C GLU A 17 13.20 -9.72 9.61
N ASN A 18 13.69 -9.16 10.72
CA ASN A 18 14.83 -9.71 11.45
C ASN A 18 14.36 -10.83 12.40
N LEU A 19 14.75 -12.07 12.10
CA LEU A 19 14.37 -13.28 12.86
C LEU A 19 15.09 -13.40 14.19
N GLU A 20 16.32 -12.91 14.33
CA GLU A 20 17.13 -13.07 15.54
C GLU A 20 16.51 -12.37 16.76
N HIS A 21 15.92 -11.19 16.52
CA HIS A 21 15.26 -10.42 17.58
C HIS A 21 14.02 -11.14 18.15
N ALA A 22 13.31 -11.92 17.33
CA ALA A 22 12.16 -12.71 17.79
C ALA A 22 12.56 -13.84 18.75
N HIS A 23 13.70 -14.49 18.52
CA HIS A 23 14.22 -15.54 19.39
C HIS A 23 14.62 -15.00 20.77
N THR A 24 15.25 -13.84 20.83
CA THR A 24 15.62 -13.20 22.10
C THR A 24 14.39 -12.83 22.92
N LEU A 25 13.34 -12.31 22.29
CA LEU A 25 12.07 -11.99 22.95
C LEU A 25 11.29 -13.24 23.40
N ALA A 26 11.40 -14.35 22.65
CA ALA A 26 10.71 -15.59 22.99
C ALA A 26 11.21 -16.22 24.29
N ALA A 27 12.47 -15.97 24.66
CA ALA A 27 13.08 -16.45 25.89
C ALA A 27 12.65 -15.67 27.15
N SER A 28 12.05 -14.48 27.00
CA SER A 28 11.54 -13.70 28.11
C SER A 28 10.08 -14.11 28.42
N GLU A 29 9.74 -14.36 29.68
CA GLU A 29 8.36 -14.69 30.12
C GLU A 29 7.43 -13.45 30.15
N GLN A 30 7.87 -12.32 29.60
CA GLN A 30 7.16 -11.06 29.67
C GLN A 30 5.84 -11.12 28.90
N ASP A 31 4.77 -10.61 29.49
CA ASP A 31 3.49 -10.43 28.82
C ASP A 31 3.63 -9.36 27.73
N LEU A 32 3.47 -9.76 26.47
CA LEU A 32 3.65 -8.88 25.32
C LEU A 32 2.35 -8.08 25.06
N PRO A 33 2.44 -6.79 24.71
CA PRO A 33 1.27 -6.00 24.36
C PRO A 33 0.57 -6.57 23.11
N PRO A 34 -0.73 -6.27 22.91
CA PRO A 34 -1.47 -6.77 21.76
C PRO A 34 -0.84 -6.29 20.45
N ILE A 35 -0.96 -7.11 19.40
CA ILE A 35 -0.58 -6.73 18.03
C ILE A 35 -1.68 -5.90 17.38
N ILE A 36 -1.33 -5.08 16.38
CA ILE A 36 -2.30 -4.31 15.61
C ILE A 36 -2.60 -5.04 14.30
N VAL A 37 -3.89 -5.26 14.02
CA VAL A 37 -4.37 -6.01 12.85
C VAL A 37 -5.39 -5.17 12.08
N HIS A 38 -5.25 -5.10 10.77
CA HIS A 38 -6.24 -4.50 9.88
C HIS A 38 -7.45 -5.42 9.80
N ARG A 39 -8.63 -4.96 10.29
CA ARG A 39 -9.83 -5.80 10.42
C ARG A 39 -10.29 -6.42 9.12
N GLN A 40 -10.33 -5.64 8.05
CA GLN A 40 -10.89 -6.10 6.77
C GLN A 40 -10.00 -7.15 6.07
N THR A 41 -8.70 -7.05 6.18
CA THR A 41 -7.76 -7.94 5.50
C THR A 41 -7.12 -8.98 6.40
N MET A 42 -7.33 -8.89 7.72
CA MET A 42 -6.67 -9.71 8.75
C MET A 42 -5.14 -9.66 8.69
N ARG A 43 -4.57 -8.65 8.03
CA ARG A 43 -3.12 -8.44 7.98
C ARG A 43 -2.62 -7.75 9.24
N VAL A 44 -1.49 -8.24 9.74
CA VAL A 44 -0.78 -7.56 10.83
C VAL A 44 -0.25 -6.22 10.33
N ILE A 45 -0.48 -5.16 11.10
CA ILE A 45 0.06 -3.82 10.87
C ILE A 45 1.33 -3.62 11.70
N ASP A 46 1.25 -3.96 12.98
CA ASP A 46 2.38 -3.90 13.92
C ASP A 46 2.40 -5.12 14.84
N GLY A 47 3.60 -5.56 15.19
CA GLY A 47 3.82 -6.63 16.14
C GLY A 47 4.15 -7.98 15.53
N MET A 48 4.72 -8.05 14.33
CA MET A 48 5.14 -9.31 13.70
C MET A 48 6.12 -10.11 14.58
N HIS A 49 7.04 -9.45 15.29
CA HIS A 49 7.94 -10.15 16.23
C HIS A 49 7.16 -10.79 17.37
N ARG A 50 6.13 -10.11 17.91
CA ARG A 50 5.24 -10.64 18.95
C ARG A 50 4.42 -11.83 18.45
N LEU A 51 3.93 -11.77 17.22
CA LEU A 51 3.25 -12.89 16.55
C LEU A 51 4.19 -14.09 16.42
N ARG A 52 5.44 -13.88 15.99
CA ARG A 52 6.45 -14.95 15.91
C ARG A 52 6.76 -15.57 17.26
N VAL A 53 6.90 -14.75 18.31
CA VAL A 53 7.07 -15.22 19.68
C VAL A 53 5.91 -16.12 20.11
N ALA A 54 4.67 -15.72 19.82
CA ALA A 54 3.49 -16.53 20.13
C ALA A 54 3.52 -17.89 19.41
N VAL A 55 3.90 -17.90 18.12
CA VAL A 55 4.07 -19.12 17.33
C VAL A 55 5.18 -20.02 17.91
N LEU A 56 6.34 -19.47 18.26
CA LEU A 56 7.46 -20.20 18.88
C LEU A 56 7.05 -20.81 20.22
N ARG A 57 6.21 -20.12 21.00
CA ARG A 57 5.62 -20.60 22.25
C ARG A 57 4.44 -21.57 22.03
N ARG A 58 4.14 -21.96 20.79
CA ARG A 58 3.02 -22.84 20.42
C ARG A 58 1.66 -22.34 20.92
N GLN A 59 1.47 -21.05 21.02
CA GLN A 59 0.18 -20.45 21.35
C GLN A 59 -0.75 -20.56 20.16
N SER A 60 -2.02 -20.91 20.40
CA SER A 60 -3.06 -20.94 19.36
C SER A 60 -3.69 -19.58 19.13
N GLU A 61 -3.58 -18.68 20.12
CA GLU A 61 -4.22 -17.36 20.10
C GLU A 61 -3.25 -16.26 20.51
N ILE A 62 -3.54 -15.04 20.05
CA ILE A 62 -2.82 -13.81 20.40
C ILE A 62 -3.79 -12.67 20.66
N ARG A 63 -3.42 -11.76 21.55
CA ARG A 63 -4.20 -10.52 21.77
C ARG A 63 -4.00 -9.55 20.61
N VAL A 64 -5.11 -8.99 20.12
CA VAL A 64 -5.12 -8.05 18.99
C VAL A 64 -5.88 -6.78 19.32
N CYS A 65 -5.43 -5.66 18.74
CA CYS A 65 -6.20 -4.43 18.57
C CYS A 65 -6.52 -4.29 17.09
N PHE A 66 -7.79 -4.09 16.74
CA PHE A 66 -8.19 -3.92 15.36
C PHE A 66 -8.10 -2.48 14.91
N PHE A 67 -7.58 -2.28 13.70
CA PHE A 67 -7.60 -1.03 12.96
C PHE A 67 -8.69 -1.11 11.88
N GLU A 68 -9.59 -0.10 11.84
CA GLU A 68 -10.79 -0.08 10.99
C GLU A 68 -10.64 0.81 9.73
N GLY A 69 -9.47 1.40 9.47
CA GLY A 69 -9.22 2.26 8.30
C GLY A 69 -9.11 1.48 6.99
N ASN A 70 -8.77 2.17 5.91
CA ASN A 70 -8.46 1.53 4.63
C ASN A 70 -7.01 0.97 4.63
N THR A 71 -6.65 0.26 3.56
CA THR A 71 -5.32 -0.37 3.43
C THR A 71 -4.17 0.64 3.31
N ALA A 72 -4.44 1.82 2.74
CA ALA A 72 -3.43 2.88 2.62
C ALA A 72 -3.13 3.48 4.00
N ASP A 73 -4.16 3.76 4.81
CA ASP A 73 -4.02 4.23 6.19
C ASP A 73 -3.36 3.16 7.09
N ALA A 74 -3.69 1.88 6.87
CA ALA A 74 -3.05 0.76 7.58
C ALA A 74 -1.54 0.73 7.31
N PHE A 75 -1.12 0.97 6.07
CA PHE A 75 0.30 1.08 5.72
C PHE A 75 0.99 2.27 6.40
N VAL A 76 0.33 3.44 6.42
CA VAL A 76 0.85 4.62 7.14
C VAL A 76 1.04 4.31 8.63
N LEU A 77 0.07 3.61 9.25
CA LEU A 77 0.18 3.21 10.65
C LEU A 77 1.37 2.25 10.86
N ALA A 78 1.57 1.29 9.94
CA ALA A 78 2.73 0.39 9.99
C ALA A 78 4.06 1.16 9.92
N VAL A 79 4.16 2.16 9.05
CA VAL A 79 5.35 3.02 8.95
C VAL A 79 5.58 3.79 10.24
N LYS A 80 4.56 4.46 10.77
CA LYS A 80 4.64 5.24 12.02
C LYS A 80 5.07 4.38 13.22
N SER A 81 4.50 3.18 13.36
CA SER A 81 4.86 2.25 14.44
C SER A 81 6.33 1.84 14.36
N ASN A 82 6.85 1.63 13.15
CA ASN A 82 8.25 1.27 12.95
C ASN A 82 9.24 2.44 13.11
N VAL A 83 8.80 3.69 12.89
CA VAL A 83 9.61 4.88 13.12
C VAL A 83 9.69 5.20 14.62
N GLY A 84 8.57 5.05 15.34
CA GLY A 84 8.47 5.40 16.76
C GLY A 84 9.00 4.35 17.72
N HIS A 85 8.87 3.07 17.39
CA HIS A 85 9.15 1.94 18.30
C HIS A 85 9.75 0.77 17.52
N GLY A 86 10.67 0.04 18.14
CA GLY A 86 11.23 -1.20 17.59
C GLY A 86 12.55 -0.99 16.83
N LEU A 87 12.86 -1.92 15.90
CA LEU A 87 14.04 -1.79 15.04
C LEU A 87 13.85 -0.63 14.08
N PRO A 88 14.82 0.28 13.95
CA PRO A 88 14.69 1.43 13.06
C PRO A 88 14.52 1.02 11.59
N LEU A 89 13.68 1.73 10.85
CA LEU A 89 13.66 1.64 9.39
C LEU A 89 14.95 2.25 8.82
N THR A 90 15.53 1.61 7.83
CA THR A 90 16.66 2.18 7.09
C THR A 90 16.22 3.44 6.34
N LEU A 91 17.17 4.25 5.88
CA LEU A 91 16.83 5.41 5.05
C LEU A 91 16.13 4.99 3.76
N ALA A 92 16.55 3.87 3.15
CA ALA A 92 15.93 3.31 1.95
C ALA A 92 14.47 2.91 2.21
N ASP A 93 14.19 2.22 3.34
CA ASP A 93 12.82 1.86 3.73
C ASP A 93 11.94 3.10 3.88
N ARG A 94 12.45 4.13 4.56
CA ARG A 94 11.71 5.39 4.79
C ARG A 94 11.42 6.14 3.49
N VAL A 95 12.39 6.15 2.56
CA VAL A 95 12.22 6.75 1.24
C VAL A 95 11.15 5.99 0.44
N SER A 96 11.25 4.67 0.36
CA SER A 96 10.25 3.83 -0.34
C SER A 96 8.85 3.99 0.28
N ALA A 97 8.76 4.02 1.62
CA ALA A 97 7.50 4.27 2.30
C ALA A 97 6.92 5.65 1.96
N ALA A 98 7.76 6.70 1.91
CA ALA A 98 7.33 8.04 1.55
C ALA A 98 6.80 8.12 0.10
N GLU A 99 7.46 7.47 -0.85
CA GLU A 99 7.01 7.41 -2.25
C GLU A 99 5.64 6.74 -2.36
N ARG A 100 5.42 5.64 -1.65
CA ARG A 100 4.12 4.96 -1.61
C ARG A 100 3.04 5.83 -0.96
N ILE A 101 3.35 6.53 0.14
CA ILE A 101 2.40 7.43 0.81
C ILE A 101 2.07 8.64 -0.08
N ILE A 102 3.04 9.24 -0.79
CA ILE A 102 2.81 10.32 -1.75
C ILE A 102 1.77 9.92 -2.80
N THR A 103 1.83 8.68 -3.28
CA THR A 103 0.91 8.16 -4.30
C THR A 103 -0.48 7.86 -3.74
N SER A 104 -0.57 7.32 -2.53
CA SER A 104 -1.85 6.92 -1.92
C SER A 104 -2.58 8.04 -1.18
N HIS A 105 -1.86 9.11 -0.76
CA HIS A 105 -2.38 10.26 -0.02
C HIS A 105 -1.93 11.56 -0.70
N THR A 106 -2.43 11.77 -1.90
CA THR A 106 -2.02 12.89 -2.77
C THR A 106 -2.27 14.27 -2.17
N GLU A 107 -3.29 14.37 -1.31
CA GLU A 107 -3.68 15.58 -0.59
C GLU A 107 -2.79 15.90 0.63
N TRP A 108 -1.97 14.96 1.08
CA TRP A 108 -1.12 15.17 2.25
C TRP A 108 0.07 16.09 1.93
N SER A 109 0.31 17.02 2.84
CA SER A 109 1.47 17.91 2.74
C SER A 109 2.78 17.14 2.99
N ASP A 110 3.88 17.66 2.44
CA ASP A 110 5.21 17.09 2.65
C ASP A 110 5.60 16.99 4.13
N ARG A 111 5.08 17.91 4.98
CA ARG A 111 5.31 17.89 6.45
C ARG A 111 4.61 16.71 7.11
N VAL A 112 3.39 16.39 6.70
CA VAL A 112 2.62 15.27 7.25
C VAL A 112 3.31 13.94 6.90
N ILE A 113 3.73 13.78 5.62
CA ILE A 113 4.44 12.58 5.17
C ILE A 113 5.82 12.47 5.85
N ALA A 114 6.53 13.58 5.98
CA ALA A 114 7.81 13.64 6.69
C ALA A 114 7.69 13.15 8.14
N SER A 115 6.66 13.64 8.86
CA SER A 115 6.36 13.18 10.23
C SER A 115 6.06 11.68 10.31
N ALA A 116 5.33 11.13 9.32
CA ALA A 116 4.98 9.71 9.29
C ALA A 116 6.19 8.80 9.01
N THR A 117 7.15 9.27 8.19
CA THR A 117 8.27 8.48 7.68
C THR A 117 9.60 8.75 8.39
N GLY A 118 9.65 9.76 9.27
CA GLY A 118 10.90 10.21 9.91
C GLY A 118 11.89 10.86 8.93
N LEU A 119 11.42 11.36 7.78
CA LEU A 119 12.21 12.12 6.82
C LEU A 119 12.06 13.64 7.05
N SER A 120 12.89 14.44 6.36
CA SER A 120 12.66 15.88 6.30
C SER A 120 11.59 16.23 5.25
N ALA A 121 10.84 17.32 5.46
CA ALA A 121 9.86 17.80 4.48
C ALA A 121 10.54 18.15 3.13
N THR A 122 11.78 18.63 3.16
CA THR A 122 12.58 18.92 1.95
C THR A 122 12.85 17.64 1.16
N THR A 123 13.18 16.52 1.84
CA THR A 123 13.37 15.22 1.20
C THR A 123 12.08 14.75 0.55
N VAL A 124 10.95 14.80 1.26
CA VAL A 124 9.63 14.40 0.73
C VAL A 124 9.25 15.25 -0.49
N GLY A 125 9.43 16.57 -0.43
CA GLY A 125 9.19 17.44 -1.59
C GLY A 125 10.08 17.11 -2.80
N GLY A 126 11.32 16.69 -2.55
CA GLY A 126 12.21 16.16 -3.60
C GLY A 126 11.69 14.87 -4.25
N LEU A 127 11.17 13.95 -3.46
CA LEU A 127 10.57 12.69 -3.93
C LEU A 127 9.32 12.97 -4.79
N ARG A 128 8.42 13.83 -4.31
CA ARG A 128 7.19 14.21 -5.03
C ARG A 128 7.50 14.82 -6.40
N ARG A 129 8.50 15.71 -6.49
CA ARG A 129 8.93 16.29 -7.78
C ARG A 129 9.51 15.26 -8.74
N ARG A 130 10.21 14.25 -8.25
CA ARG A 130 10.76 13.17 -9.08
C ARG A 130 9.65 12.25 -9.60
N GLY A 131 8.71 11.83 -8.76
CA GLY A 131 7.55 11.02 -9.14
C GLY A 131 6.71 11.70 -10.21
N GLY A 132 6.37 12.98 -10.04
CA GLY A 132 5.61 13.75 -11.05
C GLY A 132 6.31 13.90 -12.41
N LYS A 133 7.66 13.89 -12.43
CA LYS A 133 8.41 13.91 -13.70
C LYS A 133 8.45 12.54 -14.38
N ALA A 134 8.38 11.44 -13.63
CA ALA A 134 8.32 10.09 -14.21
C ALA A 134 6.96 9.83 -14.86
N ASP A 135 5.87 10.22 -14.23
CA ASP A 135 4.51 10.13 -14.78
C ASP A 135 4.32 10.99 -16.06
N ALA A 136 4.94 12.16 -16.09
CA ALA A 136 4.87 13.04 -17.26
C ALA A 136 5.62 12.48 -18.50
N ARG A 137 6.46 11.46 -18.34
CA ARG A 137 7.21 10.80 -19.43
C ARG A 137 6.52 9.57 -20.00
N LEU A 138 5.46 9.06 -19.38
CA LEU A 138 4.68 7.97 -19.93
C LEU A 138 3.82 8.52 -21.10
N PRO A 139 3.86 7.91 -22.31
CA PRO A 139 3.00 8.33 -23.39
C PRO A 139 1.54 8.11 -22.97
N ARG A 140 0.73 9.19 -23.08
CA ARG A 140 -0.72 9.08 -22.83
C ARG A 140 -1.28 8.09 -23.86
N PRO A 141 -2.12 7.11 -23.47
CA PRO A 141 -2.76 6.24 -24.43
C PRO A 141 -3.51 7.12 -25.43
N ALA A 142 -3.24 6.89 -26.73
CA ALA A 142 -3.92 7.61 -27.79
C ALA A 142 -5.43 7.39 -27.60
N SER A 143 -6.16 8.49 -27.46
CA SER A 143 -7.62 8.46 -27.46
C SER A 143 -8.07 7.81 -28.77
N ALA A 144 -8.74 6.66 -28.69
CA ALA A 144 -9.34 5.99 -29.83
C ALA A 144 -10.29 7.01 -30.51
N GLY A 145 -9.85 7.49 -31.66
CA GLY A 145 -10.65 8.36 -32.48
C GLY A 145 -11.93 7.63 -32.87
N THR A 146 -13.06 8.23 -32.55
CA THR A 146 -14.38 7.82 -33.00
C THR A 146 -14.39 7.80 -34.50
N ALA A 147 -14.35 6.61 -35.10
CA ALA A 147 -14.53 6.44 -36.55
C ALA A 147 -15.93 6.91 -36.89
N GLY A 148 -16.01 8.05 -37.57
CA GLY A 148 -17.25 8.60 -38.08
C GLY A 148 -17.91 7.65 -39.07
N SER A 149 -19.09 7.19 -38.74
CA SER A 149 -19.98 6.46 -39.65
C SER A 149 -20.41 7.37 -40.78
N ARG A 150 -19.93 7.12 -41.99
CA ARG A 150 -20.48 7.72 -43.22
C ARG A 150 -21.87 7.13 -43.48
N PRO A 151 -22.92 7.93 -43.74
CA PRO A 151 -24.20 7.41 -44.22
C PRO A 151 -24.06 6.95 -45.67
N LEU A 152 -24.51 5.72 -45.94
CA LEU A 152 -24.66 5.19 -47.29
C LEU A 152 -25.82 5.94 -48.00
N SER A 153 -25.49 6.67 -49.06
CA SER A 153 -26.43 7.27 -49.99
C SER A 153 -27.15 6.17 -50.77
N THR A 154 -28.46 6.05 -50.59
CA THR A 154 -29.35 5.25 -51.43
C THR A 154 -29.57 5.99 -52.75
N ALA A 155 -28.94 5.49 -53.81
CA ALA A 155 -29.28 5.90 -55.17
C ALA A 155 -30.55 5.21 -55.61
N GLU A 156 -31.59 6.01 -55.79
CA GLU A 156 -32.85 5.69 -56.42
C GLU A 156 -32.65 5.49 -57.91
N GLY A 157 -32.83 4.27 -58.42
CA GLY A 157 -32.78 3.91 -59.80
C GLY A 157 -34.22 3.66 -60.37
N ARG A 158 -34.76 4.71 -60.93
CA ARG A 158 -35.99 4.71 -61.74
C ARG A 158 -35.75 3.88 -63.01
N ARG A 159 -36.59 2.90 -63.32
CA ARG A 159 -36.82 2.43 -64.69
C ARG A 159 -38.27 2.15 -64.95
N THR A 160 -38.70 2.92 -65.87
CA THR A 160 -39.97 2.93 -66.59
C THR A 160 -40.06 1.80 -67.60
N ALA A 161 -41.29 1.58 -68.08
CA ALA A 161 -41.81 0.99 -69.31
C ALA A 161 -41.93 -0.57 -69.26
N GLY A 162 -42.94 -1.14 -69.78
CA GLY A 162 -44.05 -0.77 -70.67
C GLY A 162 -44.60 -2.03 -71.28
N ALA A 163 -45.88 -2.00 -71.47
CA ALA A 163 -46.60 -2.65 -72.51
C ALA A 163 -46.61 -4.21 -72.62
N GLY A 164 -47.80 -4.68 -72.69
CA GLY A 164 -48.21 -5.99 -73.19
C GLY A 164 -49.50 -6.45 -72.60
#